data_7b4f57093c07279917af50270b3f3ff9
#
_entry.id   7b4f57093c07279917af50270b3f3ff9
#
_cell.length_a   1.000
_cell.length_b   1.000
_cell.length_c   1.000
_cell.angle_alpha   90.00
_cell.angle_beta   90.00
_cell.angle_gamma   90.00
#
_symmetry.space_group_name_H-M   'P 1'
#
loop_
_entity.id
_entity.type
_entity.pdbx_description
1 polymer ?
#
loop_
_entity_poly.entity_id
_entity_poly.type
_entity_poly.pdbx_seq_one_letter_code
_entity_poly.pdbx_strand_id
1 'polypeptide(L)'
;MRGVLFIWAALMLLVPTSVSAEDQPAPAGELGKVMGKDAAALILLLGPPVQDIREGSGRKLQFANTSCIFDVYLYPQGEDETPIAVYTAARVPDGRDAERNSCITALRWRR
;
A
#
# COMPACT_ATOMS: atom_id res chain seq x y z
N MET A 1 64.13 23.77 12.27
CA MET A 1 63.01 22.96 12.76
C MET A 1 61.86 23.02 11.81
N ARG A 2 61.54 21.92 11.25
CA ARG A 2 60.47 21.87 10.27
C ARG A 2 59.29 21.10 10.84
N GLY A 3 58.20 21.80 11.12
CA GLY A 3 56.92 21.17 11.46
C GLY A 3 56.33 20.51 10.22
N VAL A 4 56.20 19.21 10.26
CA VAL A 4 55.45 18.50 9.23
C VAL A 4 53.99 18.54 9.63
N LEU A 5 53.25 19.37 8.94
CA LEU A 5 51.80 19.39 9.07
C LEU A 5 51.24 18.19 8.32
N PHE A 6 50.89 17.14 9.04
CA PHE A 6 50.09 16.07 8.47
C PHE A 6 48.64 16.51 8.46
N ILE A 7 48.17 16.91 7.30
CA ILE A 7 46.73 17.13 7.11
C ILE A 7 46.12 15.75 6.92
N TRP A 8 45.52 15.25 7.95
CA TRP A 8 44.67 14.08 7.85
C TRP A 8 43.37 14.54 7.21
N ALA A 9 43.26 14.34 5.91
CA ALA A 9 41.94 14.44 5.27
C ALA A 9 41.12 13.22 5.72
N ALA A 10 40.25 13.43 6.65
CA ALA A 10 39.27 12.44 7.00
C ALA A 10 38.32 12.31 5.80
N LEU A 11 38.52 11.28 4.99
CA LEU A 11 37.63 10.95 3.92
C LEU A 11 36.37 10.37 4.59
N MET A 12 35.34 11.18 4.79
CA MET A 12 34.04 10.72 5.19
C MET A 12 33.42 10.01 4.00
N LEU A 13 33.50 8.68 4.02
CA LEU A 13 32.74 7.85 3.11
C LEU A 13 31.27 7.89 3.57
N LEU A 14 30.47 8.70 2.88
CA LEU A 14 29.04 8.65 3.00
C LEU A 14 28.57 7.36 2.32
N VAL A 15 28.29 6.35 3.12
CA VAL A 15 27.66 5.13 2.63
C VAL A 15 26.17 5.40 2.55
N PRO A 16 25.56 5.37 1.34
CA PRO A 16 24.13 5.49 1.25
C PRO A 16 23.48 4.26 1.91
N THR A 17 22.70 4.50 2.95
CA THR A 17 21.87 3.46 3.54
C THR A 17 20.63 3.30 2.66
N SER A 18 20.57 2.24 1.89
CA SER A 18 19.34 1.86 1.19
C SER A 18 18.47 1.07 2.16
N VAL A 19 17.28 1.59 2.41
CA VAL A 19 16.26 0.86 3.16
C VAL A 19 15.58 -0.09 2.19
N SER A 20 15.62 -1.41 2.46
CA SER A 20 14.92 -2.39 1.65
C SER A 20 13.41 -2.25 1.85
N ALA A 21 12.62 -2.69 0.86
CA ALA A 21 11.15 -2.65 0.97
C ALA A 21 10.62 -3.44 2.18
N GLU A 22 11.38 -4.45 2.64
CA GLU A 22 11.04 -5.25 3.81
C GLU A 22 11.18 -4.49 5.13
N ASP A 23 12.03 -3.47 5.15
CA ASP A 23 12.28 -2.62 6.33
C ASP A 23 11.33 -1.41 6.38
N GLN A 24 10.47 -1.24 5.40
CA GLN A 24 9.49 -0.15 5.41
C GLN A 24 8.37 -0.44 6.39
N PRO A 25 8.00 0.53 7.24
CA PRO A 25 6.87 0.33 8.14
C PRO A 25 5.59 0.13 7.34
N ALA A 26 4.70 -0.73 7.85
CA ALA A 26 3.37 -0.91 7.27
C ALA A 26 2.61 0.43 7.27
N PRO A 27 1.73 0.68 6.28
CA PRO A 27 0.88 1.85 6.29
C PRO A 27 0.10 1.97 7.60
N ALA A 28 -0.03 3.20 8.11
CA ALA A 28 -0.76 3.46 9.35
C ALA A 28 -2.27 3.42 9.12
N GLY A 29 -3.03 3.20 10.21
CA GLY A 29 -4.48 3.25 10.23
C GLY A 29 -5.16 2.09 9.50
N GLU A 30 -6.31 2.36 8.95
CA GLU A 30 -7.15 1.36 8.27
C GLU A 30 -6.47 0.80 7.02
N LEU A 31 -5.67 1.61 6.33
CA LEU A 31 -4.96 1.17 5.12
C LEU A 31 -3.99 0.02 5.42
N GLY A 32 -3.39 0.00 6.61
CA GLY A 32 -2.53 -1.09 7.05
C GLY A 32 -3.26 -2.43 7.16
N LYS A 33 -4.57 -2.42 7.34
CA LYS A 33 -5.40 -3.63 7.39
C LYS A 33 -5.74 -4.16 6.00
N VAL A 34 -5.50 -3.38 4.97
CA VAL A 34 -5.83 -3.70 3.57
C VAL A 34 -4.60 -4.12 2.78
N MET A 35 -3.52 -3.34 2.89
CA MET A 35 -2.31 -3.58 2.10
C MET A 35 -1.69 -4.93 2.44
N GLY A 36 -1.31 -5.68 1.40
CA GLY A 36 -0.72 -7.00 1.55
C GLY A 36 -1.72 -8.13 1.81
N LYS A 37 -3.00 -7.84 1.87
CA LYS A 37 -4.04 -8.84 2.11
C LYS A 37 -4.51 -9.44 0.79
N ASP A 38 -4.93 -10.71 0.84
CA ASP A 38 -5.55 -11.37 -0.31
C ASP A 38 -7.04 -11.00 -0.44
N ALA A 39 -7.67 -11.45 -1.51
CA ALA A 39 -9.07 -11.15 -1.79
C ALA A 39 -10.01 -11.66 -0.68
N ALA A 40 -9.77 -12.86 -0.16
CA ALA A 40 -10.60 -13.44 0.88
C ALA A 40 -10.59 -12.58 2.15
N ALA A 41 -9.40 -12.12 2.57
CA ALA A 41 -9.25 -11.26 3.74
C ALA A 41 -9.92 -9.91 3.53
N LEU A 42 -9.82 -9.33 2.33
CA LEU A 42 -10.45 -8.06 1.99
C LEU A 42 -11.97 -8.15 2.02
N ILE A 43 -12.52 -9.24 1.52
CA ILE A 43 -13.98 -9.47 1.53
C ILE A 43 -14.49 -9.64 2.96
N LEU A 44 -13.74 -10.33 3.82
CA LEU A 44 -14.09 -10.42 5.24
C LEU A 44 -14.08 -9.06 5.92
N LEU A 45 -13.12 -8.20 5.55
CA LEU A 45 -12.97 -6.88 6.16
C LEU A 45 -14.01 -5.89 5.66
N LEU A 46 -14.23 -5.84 4.34
CA LEU A 46 -14.99 -4.77 3.67
C LEU A 46 -16.35 -5.21 3.16
N GLY A 47 -16.66 -6.50 3.25
CA GLY A 47 -17.88 -7.05 2.68
C GLY A 47 -17.74 -7.45 1.22
N PRO A 48 -18.83 -7.88 0.57
CA PRO A 48 -18.77 -8.29 -0.83
C PRO A 48 -18.44 -7.10 -1.73
N PRO A 49 -17.52 -7.27 -2.69
CA PRO A 49 -17.20 -6.22 -3.63
C PRO A 49 -18.36 -6.00 -4.62
N VAL A 50 -18.50 -4.78 -5.10
CA VAL A 50 -19.46 -4.43 -6.16
C VAL A 50 -18.91 -4.76 -7.54
N GLN A 51 -17.58 -4.88 -7.69
CA GLN A 51 -16.91 -5.35 -8.90
C GLN A 51 -15.72 -6.23 -8.54
N ASP A 52 -15.51 -7.25 -9.33
CA ASP A 52 -14.38 -8.17 -9.24
C ASP A 52 -13.92 -8.48 -10.66
N ILE A 53 -12.82 -7.86 -11.07
CA ILE A 53 -12.32 -7.92 -12.43
C ILE A 53 -10.94 -8.56 -12.42
N ARG A 54 -10.73 -9.57 -13.26
CA ARG A 54 -9.43 -10.21 -13.45
C ARG A 54 -8.85 -9.83 -14.79
N GLU A 55 -7.60 -9.38 -14.80
CA GLU A 55 -6.83 -9.05 -15.99
C GLU A 55 -5.44 -9.68 -15.89
N GLY A 56 -5.18 -10.69 -16.75
CA GLY A 56 -3.93 -11.44 -16.65
C GLY A 56 -3.76 -12.04 -15.27
N SER A 57 -2.65 -11.76 -14.62
CA SER A 57 -2.37 -12.18 -13.24
C SER A 57 -2.95 -11.24 -12.19
N GLY A 58 -3.40 -10.06 -12.60
CA GLY A 58 -3.94 -9.03 -11.72
C GLY A 58 -5.43 -9.19 -11.46
N ARG A 59 -5.88 -8.60 -10.36
CA ARG A 59 -7.28 -8.59 -9.97
C ARG A 59 -7.63 -7.25 -9.33
N LYS A 60 -8.75 -6.68 -9.71
CA LYS A 60 -9.28 -5.46 -9.12
C LYS A 60 -10.57 -5.79 -8.38
N LEU A 61 -10.61 -5.45 -7.10
CA LEU A 61 -11.83 -5.47 -6.30
C LEU A 61 -12.28 -4.04 -6.07
N GLN A 62 -13.55 -3.78 -6.33
CA GLN A 62 -14.16 -2.49 -6.01
C GLN A 62 -15.18 -2.69 -4.90
N PHE A 63 -15.02 -1.93 -3.84
CA PHE A 63 -15.97 -1.84 -2.73
C PHE A 63 -16.61 -0.46 -2.76
N ALA A 64 -17.89 -0.36 -2.51
CA ALA A 64 -18.58 0.91 -2.58
C ALA A 64 -19.80 0.96 -1.67
N ASN A 65 -20.08 2.16 -1.18
CA ASN A 65 -21.34 2.53 -0.55
C ASN A 65 -21.71 3.96 -0.97
N THR A 66 -22.68 4.57 -0.29
CA THR A 66 -23.08 5.94 -0.62
C THR A 66 -22.04 6.99 -0.28
N SER A 67 -21.05 6.66 0.56
CA SER A 67 -20.02 7.59 1.01
C SER A 67 -18.78 7.58 0.14
N CYS A 68 -18.34 6.40 -0.34
CA CYS A 68 -17.12 6.31 -1.14
C CYS A 68 -17.05 5.06 -1.99
N ILE A 69 -16.11 5.09 -2.92
CA ILE A 69 -15.73 3.98 -3.79
C ILE A 69 -14.26 3.69 -3.51
N PHE A 70 -13.95 2.43 -3.21
CA PHE A 70 -12.61 1.99 -2.85
C PHE A 70 -12.17 0.86 -3.78
N ASP A 71 -11.11 1.12 -4.55
CA ASP A 71 -10.54 0.16 -5.47
C ASP A 71 -9.28 -0.46 -4.87
N VAL A 72 -9.18 -1.76 -4.93
CA VAL A 72 -8.00 -2.51 -4.48
C VAL A 72 -7.47 -3.31 -5.67
N TYR A 73 -6.19 -3.14 -5.95
CA TYR A 73 -5.48 -3.84 -7.02
C TYR A 73 -4.59 -4.90 -6.41
N LEU A 74 -4.82 -6.14 -6.79
CA LEU A 74 -4.10 -7.30 -6.28
C LEU A 74 -3.23 -7.91 -7.37
N TYR A 75 -1.98 -8.22 -7.01
CA TYR A 75 -1.05 -8.88 -7.90
C TYR A 75 -0.29 -9.96 -7.14
N PRO A 76 0.02 -11.10 -7.81
CA PRO A 76 0.90 -12.10 -7.22
C PRO A 76 2.31 -11.52 -7.10
N GLN A 77 2.99 -11.83 -6.00
CA GLN A 77 4.35 -11.36 -5.73
C GLN A 77 5.43 -12.31 -6.23
N GLY A 78 5.03 -13.46 -6.73
CA GLY A 78 5.90 -14.47 -7.33
C GLY A 78 5.06 -15.47 -8.11
N GLU A 79 5.73 -16.40 -8.82
CA GLU A 79 5.05 -17.46 -9.56
C GLU A 79 4.18 -18.29 -8.63
N ASP A 80 2.96 -18.57 -9.05
CA ASP A 80 1.97 -19.37 -8.33
C ASP A 80 1.60 -18.85 -6.94
N GLU A 81 1.95 -17.59 -6.62
CA GLU A 81 1.54 -16.97 -5.36
C GLU A 81 0.15 -16.34 -5.47
N THR A 82 -0.57 -16.37 -4.36
CA THR A 82 -1.87 -15.70 -4.26
C THR A 82 -1.72 -14.19 -4.44
N PRO A 83 -2.53 -13.56 -5.30
CA PRO A 83 -2.51 -12.09 -5.44
C PRO A 83 -2.84 -11.39 -4.12
N ILE A 84 -2.07 -10.35 -3.82
CA ILE A 84 -2.26 -9.51 -2.63
C ILE A 84 -2.41 -8.05 -3.01
N ALA A 85 -3.03 -7.27 -2.14
CA ALA A 85 -3.25 -5.85 -2.34
C ALA A 85 -1.91 -5.09 -2.38
N VAL A 86 -1.62 -4.44 -3.51
CA VAL A 86 -0.40 -3.67 -3.73
C VAL A 86 -0.68 -2.19 -4.00
N TYR A 87 -1.89 -1.86 -4.43
CA TYR A 87 -2.28 -0.49 -4.72
C TYR A 87 -3.76 -0.30 -4.41
N THR A 88 -4.10 0.88 -3.90
CA THR A 88 -5.47 1.26 -3.59
C THR A 88 -5.76 2.67 -4.06
N ALA A 89 -7.02 2.94 -4.38
CA ALA A 89 -7.51 4.26 -4.68
C ALA A 89 -8.89 4.45 -4.04
N ALA A 90 -9.15 5.64 -3.54
CA ALA A 90 -10.44 5.99 -2.96
C ALA A 90 -10.98 7.26 -3.63
N ARG A 91 -12.28 7.29 -3.87
CA ARG A 91 -12.96 8.45 -4.42
C ARG A 91 -14.36 8.55 -3.84
N VAL A 92 -14.88 9.78 -3.81
CA VAL A 92 -16.30 10.00 -3.52
C VAL A 92 -17.12 9.71 -4.79
N PRO A 93 -18.45 9.48 -4.66
CA PRO A 93 -19.26 9.08 -5.82
C PRO A 93 -19.27 10.05 -6.99
N ASP A 94 -18.92 11.33 -6.78
CA ASP A 94 -18.81 12.31 -7.87
C ASP A 94 -17.46 12.22 -8.64
N GLY A 95 -16.55 11.34 -8.23
CA GLY A 95 -15.27 11.10 -8.89
C GLY A 95 -14.07 11.78 -8.28
N ARG A 96 -14.25 12.71 -7.34
CA ARG A 96 -13.12 13.37 -6.64
C ARG A 96 -12.40 12.37 -5.73
N ASP A 97 -11.09 12.59 -5.57
CA ASP A 97 -10.31 11.78 -4.65
C ASP A 97 -10.83 11.86 -3.22
N ALA A 98 -10.79 10.74 -2.51
CA ALA A 98 -11.16 10.64 -1.11
C ALA A 98 -9.95 10.17 -0.30
N GLU A 99 -9.97 10.44 1.00
CA GLU A 99 -8.95 9.92 1.91
C GLU A 99 -9.19 8.43 2.14
N ARG A 100 -8.14 7.63 1.97
CA ARG A 100 -8.26 6.16 1.95
C ARG A 100 -8.69 5.57 3.29
N ASN A 101 -8.10 6.02 4.39
CA ASN A 101 -8.45 5.51 5.72
C ASN A 101 -9.90 5.83 6.07
N SER A 102 -10.36 7.03 5.76
CA SER A 102 -11.74 7.44 5.99
C SER A 102 -12.71 6.62 5.14
N CYS A 103 -12.36 6.32 3.90
CA CYS A 103 -13.17 5.49 3.02
C CYS A 103 -13.29 4.06 3.57
N ILE A 104 -12.19 3.46 3.98
CA ILE A 104 -12.19 2.12 4.57
C ILE A 104 -13.06 2.08 5.81
N THR A 105 -12.94 3.07 6.69
CA THR A 105 -13.78 3.20 7.89
C THR A 105 -15.25 3.27 7.53
N ALA A 106 -15.61 4.10 6.54
CA ALA A 106 -17.00 4.23 6.09
C ALA A 106 -17.57 2.92 5.54
N LEU A 107 -16.75 2.15 4.82
CA LEU A 107 -17.16 0.86 4.28
C LEU A 107 -17.35 -0.19 5.38
N ARG A 108 -16.49 -0.20 6.39
CA ARG A 108 -16.55 -1.16 7.48
C ARG A 108 -17.73 -0.97 8.41
N TRP A 109 -18.07 0.28 8.71
CA TRP A 109 -19.10 0.62 9.70
C TRP A 109 -20.53 0.55 9.16
N ARG A 110 -20.72 0.36 7.89
CA ARG A 110 -22.04 0.35 7.24
C ARG A 110 -22.51 -1.02 6.77
N ARG A 111 -22.02 -2.03 7.41
CA ARG A 111 -22.49 -3.38 7.12
C ARG A 111 -23.73 -3.74 7.88
#